data_c95958d7ba1fb558d08d4b4deb65ac52
#
_entry.id   c95958d7ba1fb558d08d4b4deb65ac52
#
_cell.length_a   1.000
_cell.length_b   1.000
_cell.length_c   1.000
_cell.angle_alpha   90.00
_cell.angle_beta   90.00
_cell.angle_gamma   90.00
#
_symmetry.space_group_name_H-M   'P 1'
#
loop_
_entity.id
_entity.type
_entity.pdbx_description
1 polymer ?
#
loop_
_entity_poly.entity_id
_entity_poly.type
_entity_poly.pdbx_seq_one_letter_code
_entity_poly.pdbx_strand_id
1 'polypeptide(L)'
;MINYKVIPLGEILNKEYDVQLIEQAFKEFSCQRETDLENFLIQKAIPYEKTNYGKTHLIIDEDKLKNEGKFVVAAYFTIAQNSIDISQLSGKKKRKMLGAYPGRDSLNSIPSYLIGQLGRCDAYSGKELSGQQILDECYHAISIAARVVGGNLLIVECRECMYDKFYEKKGFKKLYDELSDEGLYTLYQKI
;
A
#
# COMPACT_ATOMS: atom_id res chain seq x y z
N MET A 1 5.98 10.62 18.82
CA MET A 1 6.33 9.75 17.67
C MET A 1 6.71 8.41 18.28
N ILE A 2 6.15 7.29 17.81
CA ILE A 2 6.51 5.97 18.31
C ILE A 2 7.81 5.48 17.68
N ASN A 3 8.55 4.63 18.37
CA ASN A 3 9.56 3.79 17.75
C ASN A 3 8.86 2.62 17.07
N TYR A 4 9.15 2.39 15.80
CA TYR A 4 8.53 1.30 15.07
C TYR A 4 9.55 0.51 14.25
N LYS A 5 9.16 -0.70 13.90
CA LYS A 5 9.90 -1.56 12.99
C LYS A 5 8.97 -2.05 11.89
N VAL A 6 9.46 -2.00 10.65
CA VAL A 6 8.75 -2.60 9.51
C VAL A 6 9.20 -4.05 9.35
N ILE A 7 8.24 -4.96 9.30
CA ILE A 7 8.52 -6.40 9.15
C ILE A 7 7.65 -6.93 8.02
N PRO A 8 8.25 -7.47 6.93
CA PRO A 8 7.50 -8.18 5.91
C PRO A 8 6.77 -9.39 6.51
N LEU A 9 5.47 -9.53 6.24
CA LEU A 9 4.66 -10.63 6.76
C LEU A 9 5.24 -12.00 6.38
N GLY A 10 5.77 -12.13 5.16
CA GLY A 10 6.43 -13.35 4.71
C GLY A 10 7.63 -13.76 5.56
N GLU A 11 8.39 -12.81 6.12
CA GLU A 11 9.49 -13.14 7.02
C GLU A 11 9.01 -13.73 8.34
N ILE A 12 7.86 -13.26 8.83
CA ILE A 12 7.26 -13.77 10.04
C ILE A 12 6.72 -15.18 9.82
N LEU A 13 6.00 -15.39 8.70
CA LEU A 13 5.40 -16.67 8.37
C LEU A 13 6.45 -17.76 8.04
N ASN A 14 7.65 -17.39 7.58
CA ASN A 14 8.73 -18.31 7.28
C ASN A 14 9.58 -18.70 8.52
N LYS A 15 9.50 -17.91 9.58
CA LYS A 15 10.10 -18.26 10.87
C LYS A 15 9.03 -19.00 11.67
N GLU A 16 9.42 -19.94 12.50
CA GLU A 16 8.51 -20.68 13.40
C GLU A 16 7.88 -19.78 14.49
N TYR A 17 7.40 -18.60 14.09
CA TYR A 17 6.60 -17.77 14.96
C TYR A 17 5.20 -18.37 15.14
N ASP A 18 4.65 -18.21 16.31
CA ASP A 18 3.28 -18.63 16.58
C ASP A 18 2.30 -17.81 15.72
N VAL A 19 1.75 -18.45 14.68
CA VAL A 19 0.76 -17.84 13.77
C VAL A 19 -0.46 -17.33 14.55
N GLN A 20 -0.79 -17.94 15.69
CA GLN A 20 -1.92 -17.52 16.53
C GLN A 20 -1.67 -16.13 17.14
N LEU A 21 -0.42 -15.81 17.52
CA LEU A 21 -0.07 -14.47 18.00
C LEU A 21 -0.24 -13.41 16.92
N ILE A 22 0.10 -13.75 15.68
CA ILE A 22 -0.07 -12.84 14.52
C ILE A 22 -1.56 -12.63 14.26
N GLU A 23 -2.34 -13.68 14.20
CA GLU A 23 -3.79 -13.60 13.99
C GLU A 23 -4.49 -12.83 15.12
N GLN A 24 -4.03 -12.97 16.36
CA GLN A 24 -4.53 -12.18 17.47
C GLN A 24 -4.21 -10.68 17.29
N ALA A 25 -2.97 -10.34 16.93
CA ALA A 25 -2.59 -8.95 16.66
C ALA A 25 -3.37 -8.33 15.49
N PHE A 26 -3.74 -9.15 14.50
CA PHE A 26 -4.59 -8.69 13.40
C PHE A 26 -6.02 -8.39 13.86
N LYS A 27 -6.57 -9.18 14.76
CA LYS A 27 -7.91 -8.93 15.36
C LYS A 27 -7.94 -7.71 16.27
N GLU A 28 -6.79 -7.33 16.85
CA GLU A 28 -6.65 -6.13 17.69
C GLU A 28 -6.44 -4.85 16.87
N PHE A 29 -6.12 -4.97 15.57
CA PHE A 29 -6.02 -3.83 14.69
C PHE A 29 -7.41 -3.26 14.40
N SER A 30 -7.60 -1.95 14.61
CA SER A 30 -8.84 -1.25 14.33
C SER A 30 -8.64 -0.06 13.38
N CYS A 31 -9.54 0.09 12.43
CA CYS A 31 -9.60 1.22 11.50
C CYS A 31 -11.05 1.52 11.15
N GLN A 32 -11.80 2.10 12.10
CA GLN A 32 -13.25 2.34 11.97
C GLN A 32 -13.65 3.21 10.78
N ARG A 33 -12.72 4.05 10.30
CA ARG A 33 -12.95 4.90 9.13
C ARG A 33 -12.95 4.14 7.82
N GLU A 34 -12.31 2.96 7.80
CA GLU A 34 -12.18 2.11 6.61
C GLU A 34 -12.07 0.65 7.08
N THR A 35 -13.23 0.03 7.30
CA THR A 35 -13.32 -1.35 7.79
C THR A 35 -12.77 -2.39 6.81
N ASP A 36 -12.65 -2.03 5.53
CA ASP A 36 -12.01 -2.87 4.53
C ASP A 36 -10.54 -3.14 4.85
N LEU A 37 -9.86 -2.19 5.53
CA LEU A 37 -8.49 -2.39 6.01
C LEU A 37 -8.42 -3.45 7.13
N GLU A 38 -9.37 -3.43 8.07
CA GLU A 38 -9.45 -4.46 9.12
C GLU A 38 -9.72 -5.83 8.51
N ASN A 39 -10.74 -5.91 7.65
CA ASN A 39 -11.15 -7.15 6.99
C ASN A 39 -10.03 -7.74 6.13
N PHE A 40 -9.30 -6.89 5.41
CA PHE A 40 -8.17 -7.34 4.62
C PHE A 40 -7.07 -7.96 5.50
N LEU A 41 -6.69 -7.26 6.57
CA LEU A 41 -5.62 -7.72 7.45
C LEU A 41 -5.97 -9.08 8.09
N ILE A 42 -7.21 -9.22 8.58
CA ILE A 42 -7.69 -10.43 9.24
C ILE A 42 -7.88 -11.60 8.28
N GLN A 43 -8.45 -11.35 7.08
CA GLN A 43 -8.95 -12.43 6.23
C GLN A 43 -8.06 -12.70 5.01
N LYS A 44 -7.37 -11.67 4.49
CA LYS A 44 -6.71 -11.74 3.18
C LYS A 44 -5.19 -11.62 3.25
N ALA A 45 -4.62 -10.93 4.25
CA ALA A 45 -3.18 -10.64 4.27
C ALA A 45 -2.33 -11.93 4.21
N ILE A 46 -2.64 -12.93 5.05
CA ILE A 46 -1.91 -14.22 5.05
C ILE A 46 -2.13 -15.02 3.75
N PRO A 47 -3.36 -15.23 3.24
CA PRO A 47 -3.58 -15.85 1.94
C PRO A 47 -2.85 -15.17 0.79
N TYR A 48 -2.89 -13.83 0.72
CA TYR A 48 -2.23 -13.05 -0.34
C TYR A 48 -0.70 -13.20 -0.27
N GLU A 49 -0.14 -13.17 0.94
CA GLU A 49 1.29 -13.39 1.16
C GLU A 49 1.72 -14.77 0.68
N LYS A 50 0.99 -15.83 1.07
CA LYS A 50 1.29 -17.23 0.71
C LYS A 50 1.17 -17.52 -0.79
N THR A 51 0.26 -16.84 -1.48
CA THR A 51 0.06 -17.01 -2.93
C THR A 51 0.88 -16.04 -3.79
N ASN A 52 1.69 -15.17 -3.18
CA ASN A 52 2.42 -14.10 -3.84
C ASN A 52 1.51 -13.11 -4.62
N TYR A 53 0.23 -13.03 -4.27
CA TYR A 53 -0.70 -12.09 -4.88
C TYR A 53 -0.46 -10.65 -4.40
N GLY A 54 0.01 -10.48 -3.18
CA GLY A 54 0.45 -9.21 -2.61
C GLY A 54 1.37 -9.43 -1.42
N LYS A 55 2.23 -8.47 -1.16
CA LYS A 55 3.20 -8.49 -0.06
C LYS A 55 2.80 -7.49 1.01
N THR A 56 2.49 -7.98 2.20
CA THR A 56 2.08 -7.18 3.34
C THR A 56 3.28 -6.87 4.24
N HIS A 57 3.42 -5.60 4.60
CA HIS A 57 4.44 -5.11 5.50
C HIS A 57 3.76 -4.56 6.76
N LEU A 58 4.11 -5.11 7.90
CA LEU A 58 3.58 -4.71 9.21
C LEU A 58 4.49 -3.65 9.82
N ILE A 59 3.93 -2.56 10.29
CA ILE A 59 4.60 -1.52 11.08
C ILE A 59 4.26 -1.82 12.55
N ILE A 60 5.23 -2.35 13.27
CA ILE A 60 5.06 -2.83 14.64
C ILE A 60 5.55 -1.77 15.62
N ASP A 61 4.80 -1.56 16.70
CA ASP A 61 5.24 -0.73 17.83
C ASP A 61 6.39 -1.44 18.55
N GLU A 62 7.60 -0.92 18.36
CA GLU A 62 8.81 -1.54 18.89
C GLU A 62 8.93 -1.38 20.40
N ASP A 63 8.39 -0.29 20.95
CA ASP A 63 8.41 -0.03 22.38
C ASP A 63 7.51 -1.03 23.13
N LYS A 64 6.33 -1.31 22.61
CA LYS A 64 5.43 -2.33 23.19
C LYS A 64 6.02 -3.73 23.05
N LEU A 65 6.66 -4.02 21.93
CA LEU A 65 7.29 -5.31 21.74
C LEU A 65 8.44 -5.54 22.74
N LYS A 66 9.32 -4.53 22.92
CA LYS A 66 10.49 -4.65 23.81
C LYS A 66 10.14 -4.59 25.29
N ASN A 67 9.22 -3.69 25.68
CA ASN A 67 8.95 -3.41 27.10
C ASN A 67 7.82 -4.26 27.67
N GLU A 68 6.86 -4.67 26.84
CA GLU A 68 5.67 -5.40 27.28
C GLU A 68 5.58 -6.82 26.68
N GLY A 69 6.46 -7.18 25.74
CA GLY A 69 6.38 -8.44 25.02
C GLY A 69 5.16 -8.56 24.10
N LYS A 70 4.50 -7.44 23.78
CA LYS A 70 3.28 -7.41 22.96
C LYS A 70 3.59 -7.11 21.50
N PHE A 71 3.14 -7.98 20.61
CA PHE A 71 3.20 -7.77 19.17
C PHE A 71 2.00 -6.94 18.72
N VAL A 72 2.18 -5.63 18.54
CA VAL A 72 1.12 -4.69 18.21
C VAL A 72 1.35 -4.10 16.82
N VAL A 73 0.38 -4.27 15.92
CA VAL A 73 0.39 -3.68 14.59
C VAL A 73 -0.10 -2.24 14.68
N ALA A 74 0.83 -1.28 14.59
CA ALA A 74 0.51 0.16 14.61
C ALA A 74 -0.02 0.64 13.25
N ALA A 75 0.48 0.06 12.15
CA ALA A 75 0.03 0.30 10.79
C ALA A 75 0.44 -0.86 9.90
N TYR A 76 -0.08 -0.88 8.67
CA TYR A 76 0.40 -1.80 7.64
C TYR A 76 0.19 -1.21 6.24
N PHE A 77 0.89 -1.78 5.28
CA PHE A 77 0.62 -1.56 3.87
C PHE A 77 0.84 -2.86 3.09
N THR A 78 0.14 -2.96 1.95
CA THR A 78 0.29 -4.10 1.04
C THR A 78 0.65 -3.59 -0.34
N ILE A 79 1.69 -4.15 -0.93
CA ILE A 79 2.13 -3.87 -2.29
C ILE A 79 1.95 -5.09 -3.18
N ALA A 80 1.63 -4.85 -4.44
CA ALA A 80 1.48 -5.89 -5.45
C ALA A 80 1.97 -5.40 -6.82
N GLN A 81 2.16 -6.33 -7.74
CA GLN A 81 2.26 -6.01 -9.16
C GLN A 81 0.87 -5.83 -9.75
N ASN A 82 0.73 -4.87 -10.67
CA ASN A 82 -0.50 -4.63 -11.40
C ASN A 82 -0.19 -4.30 -12.87
N SER A 83 -1.20 -4.40 -13.70
CA SER A 83 -1.16 -3.92 -15.08
C SER A 83 -2.37 -3.01 -15.31
N ILE A 84 -2.12 -1.77 -15.72
CA ILE A 84 -3.17 -0.79 -15.92
C ILE A 84 -3.50 -0.72 -17.38
N ASP A 85 -4.81 -0.79 -17.71
CA ASP A 85 -5.31 -0.46 -19.03
C ASP A 85 -5.20 1.04 -19.25
N ILE A 86 -4.52 1.42 -20.32
CA ILE A 86 -4.34 2.81 -20.77
C ILE A 86 -4.85 3.00 -22.19
N SER A 87 -5.57 2.03 -22.74
CA SER A 87 -6.07 2.04 -24.12
C SER A 87 -6.94 3.26 -24.42
N GLN A 88 -7.76 3.66 -23.43
CA GLN A 88 -8.69 4.80 -23.53
C GLN A 88 -8.04 6.16 -23.23
N LEU A 89 -6.77 6.18 -22.80
CA LEU A 89 -6.11 7.45 -22.50
C LEU A 89 -5.69 8.18 -23.77
N SER A 90 -5.93 9.50 -23.81
CA SER A 90 -5.44 10.33 -24.90
C SER A 90 -3.90 10.30 -25.00
N GLY A 91 -3.35 10.48 -26.20
CA GLY A 91 -1.90 10.55 -26.42
C GLY A 91 -1.22 11.62 -25.54
N LYS A 92 -1.90 12.74 -25.27
CA LYS A 92 -1.43 13.78 -24.34
C LYS A 92 -1.30 13.25 -22.92
N LYS A 93 -2.28 12.47 -22.44
CA LYS A 93 -2.28 11.88 -21.09
C LYS A 93 -1.22 10.78 -20.99
N LYS A 94 -1.13 9.89 -21.98
CA LYS A 94 -0.05 8.89 -22.09
C LYS A 94 1.34 9.55 -22.04
N ARG A 95 1.55 10.65 -22.80
CA ARG A 95 2.82 11.39 -22.80
C ARG A 95 3.15 11.98 -21.42
N LYS A 96 2.17 12.58 -20.74
CA LYS A 96 2.34 13.15 -19.39
C LYS A 96 2.68 12.06 -18.37
N MET A 97 2.04 10.90 -18.47
CA MET A 97 2.19 9.78 -17.55
C MET A 97 3.49 9.00 -17.79
N LEU A 98 3.81 8.68 -19.04
CA LEU A 98 4.89 7.75 -19.39
C LEU A 98 6.18 8.46 -19.83
N GLY A 99 6.12 9.75 -20.21
CA GLY A 99 7.28 10.47 -20.71
C GLY A 99 7.84 9.88 -21.99
N ALA A 100 9.14 9.55 -22.01
CA ALA A 100 9.86 8.98 -23.16
C ALA A 100 9.78 7.44 -23.23
N TYR A 101 8.76 6.81 -22.61
CA TYR A 101 8.62 5.35 -22.62
C TYR A 101 8.52 4.83 -24.08
N PRO A 102 9.34 3.81 -24.46
CA PRO A 102 9.35 3.27 -25.83
C PRO A 102 7.98 2.71 -26.22
N GLY A 103 7.49 3.02 -27.43
CA GLY A 103 6.21 2.53 -27.92
C GLY A 103 4.96 3.07 -27.20
N ARG A 104 5.11 4.07 -26.36
CA ARG A 104 4.06 4.65 -25.49
C ARG A 104 2.71 4.82 -26.17
N ASP A 105 2.68 5.32 -27.40
CA ASP A 105 1.44 5.71 -28.05
C ASP A 105 0.62 4.49 -28.55
N SER A 106 1.27 3.33 -28.74
CA SER A 106 0.65 2.06 -29.14
C SER A 106 0.34 1.13 -27.98
N LEU A 107 0.73 1.49 -26.74
CA LEU A 107 0.47 0.63 -25.57
C LEU A 107 -1.02 0.68 -25.18
N ASN A 108 -1.57 -0.50 -24.92
CA ASN A 108 -2.90 -0.66 -24.33
C ASN A 108 -2.85 -0.84 -22.81
N SER A 109 -1.74 -1.38 -22.30
CA SER A 109 -1.54 -1.55 -20.86
C SER A 109 -0.10 -1.29 -20.47
N ILE A 110 0.14 -1.02 -19.21
CA ILE A 110 1.47 -0.83 -18.63
C ILE A 110 1.61 -1.50 -17.26
N PRO A 111 2.74 -2.20 -17.02
CA PRO A 111 3.03 -2.72 -15.67
C PRO A 111 3.21 -1.58 -14.67
N SER A 112 2.74 -1.82 -13.46
CA SER A 112 2.81 -0.87 -12.36
C SER A 112 2.94 -1.59 -11.02
N TYR A 113 3.38 -0.87 -10.01
CA TYR A 113 3.23 -1.29 -8.61
C TYR A 113 1.89 -0.78 -8.09
N LEU A 114 1.22 -1.59 -7.29
CA LEU A 114 -0.03 -1.23 -6.63
C LEU A 114 0.19 -1.13 -5.12
N ILE A 115 -0.20 -0.01 -4.53
CA ILE A 115 -0.48 0.05 -3.10
C ILE A 115 -1.93 -0.42 -2.92
N GLY A 116 -2.11 -1.70 -2.60
CA GLY A 116 -3.44 -2.28 -2.44
C GLY A 116 -4.09 -1.91 -1.11
N GLN A 117 -3.29 -1.75 -0.07
CA GLN A 117 -3.75 -1.35 1.26
C GLN A 117 -2.72 -0.42 1.91
N LEU A 118 -3.19 0.58 2.64
CA LEU A 118 -2.36 1.46 3.46
C LEU A 118 -3.20 1.97 4.63
N GLY A 119 -2.95 1.47 5.83
CA GLY A 119 -3.76 1.75 6.99
C GLY A 119 -2.97 1.91 8.28
N ARG A 120 -3.48 2.79 9.15
CA ARG A 120 -2.99 2.98 10.52
C ARG A 120 -4.08 2.56 11.50
N CYS A 121 -3.69 1.84 12.55
CA CYS A 121 -4.57 1.48 13.66
C CYS A 121 -5.08 2.75 14.37
N ASP A 122 -6.36 2.76 14.72
CA ASP A 122 -7.01 3.89 15.41
C ASP A 122 -6.43 4.17 16.80
N ALA A 123 -5.73 3.20 17.39
CA ALA A 123 -5.00 3.38 18.65
C ALA A 123 -3.84 4.39 18.53
N TYR A 124 -3.42 4.74 17.33
CA TYR A 124 -2.32 5.68 17.08
C TYR A 124 -2.81 6.94 16.37
N SER A 125 -2.41 8.09 16.89
CA SER A 125 -2.69 9.39 16.27
C SER A 125 -1.74 9.69 15.11
N GLY A 126 -2.08 10.69 14.28
CA GLY A 126 -1.20 11.18 13.23
C GLY A 126 0.09 11.84 13.73
N LYS A 127 0.14 12.24 15.02
CA LYS A 127 1.35 12.77 15.68
C LYS A 127 2.30 11.64 16.10
N GLU A 128 1.78 10.47 16.38
CA GLU A 128 2.55 9.29 16.78
C GLU A 128 3.10 8.55 15.58
N LEU A 129 2.25 8.31 14.57
CA LEU A 129 2.61 7.68 13.31
C LEU A 129 1.81 8.34 12.18
N SER A 130 2.46 9.17 11.39
CA SER A 130 1.81 9.90 10.31
C SER A 130 1.57 9.03 9.07
N GLY A 131 0.55 9.35 8.28
CA GLY A 131 0.33 8.70 6.98
C GLY A 131 1.52 8.88 6.01
N GLN A 132 2.30 9.98 6.17
CA GLN A 132 3.51 10.19 5.39
C GLN A 132 4.57 9.13 5.72
N GLN A 133 4.81 8.86 7.00
CA GLN A 133 5.78 7.84 7.41
C GLN A 133 5.41 6.46 6.85
N ILE A 134 4.12 6.09 6.91
CA ILE A 134 3.64 4.82 6.35
C ILE A 134 3.87 4.78 4.82
N LEU A 135 3.59 5.87 4.12
CA LEU A 135 3.80 5.98 2.68
C LEU A 135 5.29 5.95 2.32
N ASP A 136 6.17 6.55 3.13
CA ASP A 136 7.62 6.53 2.93
C ASP A 136 8.18 5.10 3.05
N GLU A 137 7.70 4.31 4.01
CA GLU A 137 8.05 2.90 4.12
C GLU A 137 7.55 2.08 2.91
N CYS A 138 6.36 2.40 2.40
CA CYS A 138 5.84 1.81 1.19
C CYS A 138 6.73 2.14 -0.03
N TYR A 139 7.14 3.41 -0.19
CA TYR A 139 8.09 3.81 -1.24
C TYR A 139 9.44 3.09 -1.11
N HIS A 140 9.93 2.92 0.12
CA HIS A 140 11.16 2.18 0.36
C HIS A 140 11.05 0.73 -0.16
N ALA A 141 9.99 0.01 0.22
CA ALA A 141 9.77 -1.35 -0.24
C ALA A 141 9.63 -1.44 -1.78
N ILE A 142 8.87 -0.54 -2.39
CA ILE A 142 8.71 -0.46 -3.85
C ILE A 142 10.04 -0.14 -4.54
N SER A 143 10.86 0.74 -3.96
CA SER A 143 12.16 1.09 -4.54
C SER A 143 13.12 -0.09 -4.62
N ILE A 144 13.05 -1.00 -3.66
CA ILE A 144 13.82 -2.26 -3.66
C ILE A 144 13.34 -3.16 -4.81
N ALA A 145 12.02 -3.34 -4.94
CA ALA A 145 11.45 -4.13 -6.01
C ALA A 145 11.77 -3.53 -7.40
N ALA A 146 11.65 -2.21 -7.56
CA ALA A 146 11.93 -1.51 -8.82
C ALA A 146 13.40 -1.64 -9.26
N ARG A 147 14.34 -1.70 -8.32
CA ARG A 147 15.76 -1.94 -8.65
C ARG A 147 16.02 -3.34 -9.21
N VAL A 148 15.18 -4.32 -8.86
CA VAL A 148 15.33 -5.71 -9.30
C VAL A 148 14.58 -5.98 -10.59
N VAL A 149 13.32 -5.53 -10.67
CA VAL A 149 12.43 -5.88 -11.80
C VAL A 149 12.13 -4.72 -12.74
N GLY A 150 12.59 -3.50 -12.43
CA GLY A 150 12.22 -2.28 -13.18
C GLY A 150 10.81 -1.81 -12.82
N GLY A 151 10.26 -0.90 -13.64
CA GLY A 151 8.98 -0.25 -13.39
C GLY A 151 9.16 1.16 -12.83
N ASN A 152 8.28 2.07 -13.24
CA ASN A 152 8.36 3.48 -12.87
C ASN A 152 6.99 4.08 -12.55
N LEU A 153 5.98 3.24 -12.39
CA LEU A 153 4.62 3.68 -12.17
C LEU A 153 4.04 3.02 -10.91
N LEU A 154 3.52 3.86 -10.04
CA LEU A 154 2.84 3.48 -8.81
C LEU A 154 1.37 3.85 -8.93
N ILE A 155 0.50 2.93 -8.49
CA ILE A 155 -0.94 3.08 -8.49
C ILE A 155 -1.47 2.91 -7.07
N VAL A 156 -2.51 3.66 -6.77
CA VAL A 156 -3.35 3.47 -5.59
C VAL A 156 -4.79 3.77 -5.96
N GLU A 157 -5.70 3.02 -5.38
CA GLU A 157 -7.12 3.31 -5.44
C GLU A 157 -7.58 3.90 -4.11
N CYS A 158 -8.37 4.96 -4.14
CA CYS A 158 -8.81 5.60 -2.91
C CYS A 158 -10.16 6.28 -3.06
N ARG A 159 -10.86 6.46 -1.95
CA ARG A 159 -12.07 7.27 -1.87
C ARG A 159 -11.74 8.74 -2.17
N GLU A 160 -12.69 9.46 -2.76
CA GLU A 160 -12.55 10.87 -3.13
C GLU A 160 -12.01 11.73 -1.98
N CYS A 161 -12.56 11.58 -0.77
CA CYS A 161 -12.11 12.34 0.39
C CYS A 161 -10.63 12.12 0.76
N MET A 162 -10.04 10.97 0.39
CA MET A 162 -8.63 10.67 0.64
C MET A 162 -7.73 11.27 -0.43
N TYR A 163 -8.22 11.41 -1.66
CA TYR A 163 -7.48 12.11 -2.70
C TYR A 163 -7.14 13.53 -2.24
N ASP A 164 -8.13 14.35 -1.92
CA ASP A 164 -7.94 15.76 -1.55
C ASP A 164 -7.16 15.93 -0.23
N LYS A 165 -7.46 15.09 0.76
CA LYS A 165 -6.84 15.19 2.09
C LYS A 165 -5.40 14.74 2.11
N PHE A 166 -5.04 13.74 1.30
CA PHE A 166 -3.77 13.05 1.41
C PHE A 166 -3.03 12.89 0.09
N TYR A 167 -3.55 12.12 -0.87
CA TYR A 167 -2.79 11.67 -2.03
C TYR A 167 -2.40 12.79 -3.01
N GLU A 168 -3.27 13.78 -3.24
CA GLU A 168 -2.96 14.92 -4.09
C GLU A 168 -1.74 15.69 -3.59
N LYS A 169 -1.69 15.93 -2.26
CA LYS A 169 -0.56 16.61 -1.60
C LYS A 169 0.74 15.82 -1.63
N LYS A 170 0.68 14.51 -1.93
CA LYS A 170 1.82 13.62 -2.13
C LYS A 170 2.22 13.46 -3.59
N GLY A 171 1.58 14.22 -4.49
CA GLY A 171 1.92 14.24 -5.91
C GLY A 171 1.25 13.15 -6.75
N PHE A 172 0.31 12.39 -6.18
CA PHE A 172 -0.53 11.50 -6.96
C PHE A 172 -1.48 12.27 -7.86
N LYS A 173 -1.77 11.72 -9.03
CA LYS A 173 -2.66 12.30 -10.04
C LYS A 173 -3.74 11.30 -10.41
N LYS A 174 -4.93 11.79 -10.69
CA LYS A 174 -6.02 10.95 -11.18
C LYS A 174 -5.67 10.35 -12.55
N LEU A 175 -5.80 9.03 -12.67
CA LEU A 175 -5.67 8.34 -13.94
C LEU A 175 -6.89 8.60 -14.82
N TYR A 176 -8.08 8.51 -14.22
CA TYR A 176 -9.36 8.89 -14.81
C TYR A 176 -10.00 9.98 -13.95
N ASP A 177 -10.77 10.87 -14.58
CA ASP A 177 -11.44 11.95 -13.86
C ASP A 177 -12.71 11.46 -13.15
N GLU A 178 -13.22 10.30 -13.54
CA GLU A 178 -14.39 9.63 -13.00
C GLU A 178 -14.00 8.59 -11.94
N LEU A 179 -14.94 8.31 -11.05
CA LEU A 179 -14.82 7.22 -10.07
C LEU A 179 -15.08 5.87 -10.77
N SER A 180 -14.47 4.82 -10.25
CA SER A 180 -14.81 3.44 -10.63
C SER A 180 -16.22 3.07 -10.16
N ASP A 181 -16.73 1.92 -10.61
CA ASP A 181 -18.03 1.37 -10.17
C ASP A 181 -18.08 1.14 -8.65
N GLU A 182 -16.90 0.98 -8.01
CA GLU A 182 -16.74 0.84 -6.57
C GLU A 182 -16.64 2.19 -5.83
N GLY A 183 -16.74 3.31 -6.56
CA GLY A 183 -16.67 4.65 -5.99
C GLY A 183 -15.25 5.10 -5.60
N LEU A 184 -14.23 4.59 -6.28
CA LEU A 184 -12.82 4.89 -6.03
C LEU A 184 -12.19 5.65 -7.20
N TYR A 185 -11.31 6.61 -6.90
CA TYR A 185 -10.37 7.13 -7.88
C TYR A 185 -9.18 6.20 -8.05
N THR A 186 -8.83 5.90 -9.30
CA THR A 186 -7.53 5.32 -9.62
C THR A 186 -6.51 6.44 -9.79
N LEU A 187 -5.50 6.45 -8.92
CA LEU A 187 -4.44 7.44 -8.90
C LEU A 187 -3.13 6.84 -9.37
N TYR A 188 -2.28 7.66 -9.98
CA TYR A 188 -0.94 7.26 -10.37
C TYR A 188 0.12 8.25 -9.93
N GLN A 189 1.33 7.76 -9.74
CA GLN A 189 2.54 8.53 -9.50
C GLN A 189 3.72 7.89 -10.22
N LYS A 190 4.67 8.70 -10.70
CA LYS A 190 5.98 8.21 -11.17
C LYS A 190 6.90 8.01 -9.98
N ILE A 191 7.61 6.92 -9.98
CA ILE A 191 8.63 6.58 -8.99
C ILE A 191 10.00 6.47 -9.64
#